data_1541c251aaddf1aa1e61a29a38993f45
#
_entry.id   1541c251aaddf1aa1e61a29a38993f45
#
_cell.length_a   1.000
_cell.length_b   1.000
_cell.length_c   1.000
_cell.angle_alpha   90.00
_cell.angle_beta   90.00
_cell.angle_gamma   90.00
#
_symmetry.space_group_name_H-M   'P 1'
#
loop_
_entity.id
_entity.type
_entity.pdbx_description
1 polymer ?
#
loop_
_entity_poly.entity_id
_entity_poly.type
_entity_poly.pdbx_seq_one_letter_code
_entity_poly.pdbx_strand_id
1 'polypeptide(L)'
;EDLLNTLHNQQVCEKPVEAEGCMWTSMGRVLVTYTDDAFLALLDLKGGEAKDMLHMASMLLRQTEKDGFTATSDFQQMKNQKGDIVLLSSLDLLPGEYVTPLTMGVSATLDLKNIKALSTISFEKGKIVMNVQDITTDKVMTSLVEKQLQATNPVKGTYLDTFPANTFFWMSGNVDGNKIYQLLCENPTVCQQFESSIMPIDFEAIFGSIKGDV
;
A
#
# COMPACT_ATOMS: atom_id res chain seq x y z
N GLU A 1 11.34 -26.86 -12.13
CA GLU A 1 11.85 -27.94 -11.26
C GLU A 1 13.35 -27.77 -10.99
N ASP A 2 14.19 -27.64 -11.99
CA ASP A 2 15.65 -27.54 -11.85
C ASP A 2 16.11 -26.32 -11.03
N LEU A 3 15.43 -25.17 -11.17
CA LEU A 3 15.77 -23.98 -10.41
C LEU A 3 15.57 -24.19 -8.90
N LEU A 4 14.45 -24.76 -8.50
CA LEU A 4 14.14 -24.95 -7.07
C LEU A 4 15.02 -26.05 -6.46
N ASN A 5 15.36 -27.09 -7.21
CA ASN A 5 16.34 -28.07 -6.78
C ASN A 5 17.74 -27.45 -6.62
N THR A 6 18.12 -26.54 -7.50
CA THR A 6 19.37 -25.79 -7.37
C THR A 6 19.38 -24.90 -6.13
N LEU A 7 18.29 -24.18 -5.87
CA LEU A 7 18.12 -23.34 -4.68
C LEU A 7 18.12 -24.17 -3.40
N HIS A 8 17.50 -25.36 -3.42
CA HIS A 8 17.55 -26.29 -2.30
C HIS A 8 18.99 -26.76 -2.01
N ASN A 9 19.73 -27.14 -3.04
CA ASN A 9 21.13 -27.56 -2.88
C ASN A 9 22.01 -26.44 -2.32
N GLN A 10 21.64 -25.18 -2.55
CA GLN A 10 22.29 -23.99 -1.98
C GLN A 10 21.72 -23.59 -0.60
N GLN A 11 20.82 -24.38 -0.02
CA GLN A 11 20.16 -24.13 1.26
C GLN A 11 19.34 -22.81 1.30
N VAL A 12 18.85 -22.35 0.16
CA VAL A 12 18.00 -21.15 0.05
C VAL A 12 16.53 -21.48 0.34
N CYS A 13 16.10 -22.71 -0.03
CA CYS A 13 14.73 -23.18 0.23
C CYS A 13 14.74 -24.63 0.75
N GLU A 14 13.60 -25.05 1.28
CA GLU A 14 13.37 -26.45 1.63
C GLU A 14 13.27 -27.32 0.38
N LYS A 15 13.42 -28.65 0.56
CA LYS A 15 13.27 -29.59 -0.56
C LYS A 15 11.85 -29.48 -1.12
N PRO A 16 11.68 -29.25 -2.42
CA PRO A 16 10.35 -29.28 -3.04
C PRO A 16 9.68 -30.64 -2.85
N VAL A 17 8.41 -30.60 -2.44
CA VAL A 17 7.58 -31.79 -2.21
C VAL A 17 6.23 -31.61 -2.89
N GLU A 18 5.59 -32.74 -3.23
CA GLU A 18 4.24 -32.73 -3.78
C GLU A 18 3.20 -32.81 -2.64
N ALA A 19 2.27 -31.88 -2.62
CA ALA A 19 1.11 -31.93 -1.77
C ALA A 19 -0.06 -31.13 -2.40
N GLU A 20 -1.29 -31.54 -2.09
CA GLU A 20 -2.51 -30.90 -2.62
C GLU A 20 -2.53 -30.74 -4.14
N GLY A 21 -1.87 -31.62 -4.87
CA GLY A 21 -1.83 -31.62 -6.33
C GLY A 21 -0.99 -30.52 -6.98
N CYS A 22 -0.04 -29.96 -6.22
CA CYS A 22 0.99 -29.06 -6.74
C CYS A 22 2.32 -29.37 -6.06
N MET A 23 3.41 -28.98 -6.70
CA MET A 23 4.74 -28.97 -6.10
C MET A 23 4.89 -27.69 -5.27
N TRP A 24 5.51 -27.79 -4.10
CA TRP A 24 5.73 -26.61 -3.26
C TRP A 24 7.04 -26.69 -2.47
N THR A 25 7.53 -25.52 -2.07
CA THR A 25 8.66 -25.34 -1.16
C THR A 25 8.50 -24.06 -0.36
N SER A 26 9.21 -23.93 0.75
CA SER A 26 9.26 -22.71 1.53
C SER A 26 10.66 -22.09 1.53
N MET A 27 10.69 -20.76 1.56
CA MET A 27 11.87 -19.92 1.71
C MET A 27 11.60 -18.90 2.81
N GLY A 28 11.80 -19.30 4.06
CA GLY A 28 11.42 -18.49 5.22
C GLY A 28 9.91 -18.20 5.24
N ARG A 29 9.52 -16.95 5.02
CA ARG A 29 8.11 -16.52 4.99
C ARG A 29 7.46 -16.59 3.60
N VAL A 30 8.17 -17.05 2.60
CA VAL A 30 7.66 -17.18 1.24
C VAL A 30 7.37 -18.65 0.96
N LEU A 31 6.13 -18.96 0.61
CA LEU A 31 5.74 -20.26 0.06
C LEU A 31 5.71 -20.14 -1.46
N VAL A 32 6.41 -21.03 -2.12
CA VAL A 32 6.44 -21.15 -3.58
C VAL A 32 5.75 -22.44 -3.97
N THR A 33 4.78 -22.36 -4.85
CA THR A 33 4.08 -23.52 -5.40
C THR A 33 3.95 -23.42 -6.91
N TYR A 34 3.95 -24.56 -7.58
CA TYR A 34 3.89 -24.63 -9.04
C TYR A 34 3.23 -25.91 -9.54
N THR A 35 2.70 -25.82 -10.73
CA THR A 35 2.23 -26.90 -11.57
C THR A 35 3.00 -26.84 -12.90
N ASP A 36 2.67 -27.68 -13.87
CA ASP A 36 3.26 -27.60 -15.22
C ASP A 36 2.93 -26.28 -15.93
N ASP A 37 1.78 -25.67 -15.60
CA ASP A 37 1.22 -24.51 -16.32
C ASP A 37 1.35 -23.20 -15.55
N ALA A 38 1.53 -23.25 -14.22
CA ALA A 38 1.44 -22.07 -13.38
C ALA A 38 2.45 -22.08 -12.22
N PHE A 39 2.86 -20.88 -11.84
CA PHE A 39 3.72 -20.60 -10.69
C PHE A 39 3.06 -19.58 -9.79
N LEU A 40 3.13 -19.80 -8.47
CA LEU A 40 2.60 -18.88 -7.47
C LEU A 40 3.58 -18.75 -6.30
N ALA A 41 3.86 -17.52 -5.89
CA ALA A 41 4.61 -17.22 -4.67
C ALA A 41 3.71 -16.45 -3.70
N LEU A 42 3.58 -16.95 -2.48
CA LEU A 42 2.81 -16.32 -1.40
C LEU A 42 3.75 -15.84 -0.31
N LEU A 43 3.65 -14.57 0.06
CA LEU A 43 4.36 -14.00 1.19
C LEU A 43 3.43 -13.93 2.41
N ASP A 44 3.80 -14.61 3.49
CA ASP A 44 3.08 -14.50 4.75
C ASP A 44 3.44 -13.19 5.47
N LEU A 45 2.49 -12.28 5.56
CA LEU A 45 2.62 -11.00 6.26
C LEU A 45 2.18 -11.08 7.72
N LYS A 46 1.34 -12.06 8.07
CA LYS A 46 0.65 -12.14 9.38
C LYS A 46 1.12 -13.29 10.27
N GLY A 47 2.01 -14.16 9.79
CA GLY A 47 2.53 -15.30 10.57
C GLY A 47 1.57 -16.49 10.59
N GLY A 48 0.99 -16.86 9.45
CA GLY A 48 0.15 -18.04 9.28
C GLY A 48 0.94 -19.36 9.26
N GLU A 49 0.24 -20.48 9.35
CA GLU A 49 0.85 -21.79 9.17
C GLU A 49 1.10 -22.11 7.69
N ALA A 50 2.24 -22.72 7.38
CA ALA A 50 2.59 -23.10 6.00
C ALA A 50 1.53 -23.99 5.34
N LYS A 51 0.83 -24.82 6.13
CA LYS A 51 -0.26 -25.67 5.65
C LYS A 51 -1.47 -24.86 5.14
N ASP A 52 -1.85 -23.80 5.83
CA ASP A 52 -2.96 -22.94 5.43
C ASP A 52 -2.60 -22.15 4.16
N MET A 53 -1.36 -21.70 4.07
CA MET A 53 -0.85 -21.05 2.86
C MET A 53 -0.83 -22.01 1.67
N LEU A 54 -0.42 -23.26 1.87
CA LEU A 54 -0.43 -24.29 0.82
C LEU A 54 -1.85 -24.59 0.34
N HIS A 55 -2.79 -24.72 1.27
CA HIS A 55 -4.20 -24.92 0.92
C HIS A 55 -4.75 -23.76 0.10
N MET A 56 -4.49 -22.53 0.51
CA MET A 56 -4.86 -21.32 -0.23
C MET A 56 -4.22 -21.31 -1.63
N ALA A 57 -2.93 -21.60 -1.73
CA ALA A 57 -2.21 -21.65 -2.98
C ALA A 57 -2.78 -22.70 -3.94
N SER A 58 -3.08 -23.90 -3.44
CA SER A 58 -3.72 -24.97 -4.21
C SER A 58 -5.10 -24.56 -4.73
N MET A 59 -5.91 -23.88 -3.91
CA MET A 59 -7.19 -23.33 -4.35
C MET A 59 -7.01 -22.29 -5.47
N LEU A 60 -6.06 -21.36 -5.32
CA LEU A 60 -5.77 -20.33 -6.31
C LEU A 60 -5.30 -20.92 -7.65
N LEU A 61 -4.43 -21.93 -7.62
CA LEU A 61 -3.93 -22.60 -8.83
C LEU A 61 -5.03 -23.37 -9.59
N ARG A 62 -6.10 -23.78 -8.90
CA ARG A 62 -7.24 -24.52 -9.49
C ARG A 62 -8.40 -23.62 -9.88
N GLN A 63 -8.33 -22.32 -9.64
CA GLN A 63 -9.38 -21.40 -10.01
C GLN A 63 -9.60 -21.40 -11.52
N THR A 64 -10.86 -21.36 -11.91
CA THR A 64 -11.25 -21.17 -13.31
C THR A 64 -11.38 -19.67 -13.62
N GLU A 65 -11.46 -19.31 -14.91
CA GLU A 65 -11.71 -17.92 -15.31
C GLU A 65 -12.98 -17.32 -14.69
N LYS A 66 -13.98 -18.17 -14.36
CA LYS A 66 -15.27 -17.72 -13.79
C LYS A 66 -15.19 -17.46 -12.29
N ASP A 67 -14.31 -18.16 -11.59
CA ASP A 67 -14.21 -18.12 -10.12
C ASP A 67 -12.94 -17.39 -9.67
N GLY A 68 -12.05 -17.07 -10.61
CA GLY A 68 -10.77 -16.45 -10.35
C GLY A 68 -10.83 -14.94 -10.24
N PHE A 69 -9.69 -14.34 -9.87
CA PHE A 69 -9.51 -12.89 -9.78
C PHE A 69 -9.90 -12.16 -11.07
N THR A 70 -9.70 -12.80 -12.23
CA THR A 70 -10.02 -12.23 -13.55
C THR A 70 -11.52 -11.94 -13.75
N ALA A 71 -12.41 -12.60 -13.01
CA ALA A 71 -13.85 -12.35 -13.02
C ALA A 71 -14.26 -11.15 -12.14
N THR A 72 -13.35 -10.62 -11.32
CA THR A 72 -13.67 -9.56 -10.37
C THR A 72 -13.65 -8.17 -11.01
N SER A 73 -14.40 -7.23 -10.40
CA SER A 73 -14.33 -5.80 -10.74
C SER A 73 -12.93 -5.22 -10.53
N ASP A 74 -12.20 -5.73 -9.56
CA ASP A 74 -10.83 -5.31 -9.24
C ASP A 74 -9.89 -5.60 -10.42
N PHE A 75 -9.97 -6.80 -10.98
CA PHE A 75 -9.19 -7.14 -12.17
C PHE A 75 -9.54 -6.25 -13.38
N GLN A 76 -10.80 -5.94 -13.56
CA GLN A 76 -11.22 -5.06 -14.65
C GLN A 76 -10.66 -3.64 -14.48
N GLN A 77 -10.58 -3.16 -13.25
CA GLN A 77 -9.95 -1.88 -12.95
C GLN A 77 -8.45 -1.91 -13.23
N MET A 78 -7.74 -2.95 -12.80
CA MET A 78 -6.32 -3.15 -13.09
C MET A 78 -6.04 -3.25 -14.59
N LYS A 79 -6.84 -4.05 -15.33
CA LYS A 79 -6.67 -4.29 -16.76
C LYS A 79 -6.76 -3.01 -17.59
N ASN A 80 -7.54 -2.04 -17.14
CA ASN A 80 -7.74 -0.77 -17.83
C ASN A 80 -6.65 0.25 -17.56
N GLN A 81 -5.71 -0.05 -16.66
CA GLN A 81 -4.59 0.85 -16.36
C GLN A 81 -3.48 0.74 -17.40
N LYS A 82 -2.77 1.85 -17.58
CA LYS A 82 -1.57 1.92 -18.42
C LYS A 82 -0.36 2.06 -17.51
N GLY A 83 0.58 1.14 -17.61
CA GLY A 83 1.82 1.11 -16.84
C GLY A 83 2.56 -0.18 -17.13
N ASP A 84 3.86 -0.21 -16.86
CA ASP A 84 4.68 -1.41 -17.01
C ASP A 84 4.39 -2.41 -15.88
N ILE A 85 4.03 -1.88 -14.69
CA ILE A 85 3.57 -2.67 -13.55
C ILE A 85 2.28 -2.04 -13.03
N VAL A 86 1.27 -2.89 -12.78
CA VAL A 86 0.01 -2.49 -12.13
C VAL A 86 -0.14 -3.30 -10.85
N LEU A 87 -0.36 -2.62 -9.75
CA LEU A 87 -0.51 -3.20 -8.42
C LEU A 87 -1.87 -2.79 -7.85
N LEU A 88 -2.58 -3.74 -7.26
CA LEU A 88 -3.75 -3.48 -6.44
C LEU A 88 -3.48 -4.06 -5.04
N SER A 89 -3.60 -3.23 -4.04
CA SER A 89 -3.45 -3.63 -2.64
C SER A 89 -4.64 -3.18 -1.81
N SER A 90 -4.99 -3.96 -0.80
CA SER A 90 -5.99 -3.60 0.19
C SER A 90 -5.30 -3.13 1.48
N LEU A 91 -5.86 -2.13 2.17
CA LEU A 91 -5.27 -1.60 3.40
C LEU A 91 -5.27 -2.60 4.55
N ASP A 92 -6.15 -3.60 4.55
CA ASP A 92 -6.17 -4.65 5.58
C ASP A 92 -4.94 -5.57 5.53
N LEU A 93 -4.19 -5.55 4.43
CA LEU A 93 -2.91 -6.27 4.29
C LEU A 93 -1.74 -5.54 4.96
N LEU A 94 -1.88 -4.25 5.22
CA LEU A 94 -0.82 -3.46 5.85
C LEU A 94 -0.83 -3.64 7.37
N PRO A 95 0.34 -3.69 8.02
CA PRO A 95 0.42 -3.57 9.46
C PRO A 95 -0.22 -2.28 9.96
N GLY A 96 -0.89 -2.34 11.15
CA GLY A 96 -1.66 -1.20 11.68
C GLY A 96 -0.86 0.09 11.84
N GLU A 97 0.45 -0.02 12.08
CA GLU A 97 1.38 1.11 12.18
C GLU A 97 1.46 1.96 10.89
N TYR A 98 1.23 1.33 9.73
CA TYR A 98 1.17 2.05 8.44
C TYR A 98 -0.25 2.55 8.13
N VAL A 99 -1.27 1.82 8.59
CA VAL A 99 -2.68 2.19 8.34
C VAL A 99 -3.04 3.45 9.11
N THR A 100 -2.64 3.58 10.38
CA THR A 100 -3.01 4.71 11.24
C THR A 100 -2.62 6.08 10.66
N PRO A 101 -1.39 6.31 10.17
CA PRO A 101 -1.06 7.57 9.50
C PRO A 101 -1.86 7.82 8.23
N LEU A 102 -2.06 6.78 7.40
CA LEU A 102 -2.81 6.89 6.14
C LEU A 102 -4.28 7.25 6.35
N THR A 103 -4.85 6.81 7.45
CA THR A 103 -6.25 7.06 7.81
C THR A 103 -6.42 8.18 8.84
N MET A 104 -5.36 8.93 9.16
CA MET A 104 -5.36 9.99 10.19
C MET A 104 -5.95 9.54 11.54
N GLY A 105 -5.72 8.28 11.90
CA GLY A 105 -6.17 7.70 13.17
C GLY A 105 -7.66 7.27 13.23
N VAL A 106 -8.41 7.37 12.13
CA VAL A 106 -9.81 6.89 12.09
C VAL A 106 -9.95 5.41 11.71
N SER A 107 -8.84 4.68 11.65
CA SER A 107 -8.78 3.27 11.22
C SER A 107 -9.71 2.32 12.00
N ALA A 108 -10.02 2.62 13.26
CA ALA A 108 -10.87 1.77 14.09
C ALA A 108 -12.34 1.70 13.61
N THR A 109 -12.78 2.64 12.78
CA THR A 109 -14.16 2.72 12.26
C THR A 109 -14.25 2.35 10.78
N LEU A 110 -13.10 2.06 10.12
CA LEU A 110 -13.03 1.80 8.69
C LEU A 110 -13.07 0.30 8.41
N ASP A 111 -13.78 -0.09 7.37
CA ASP A 111 -13.63 -1.42 6.78
C ASP A 111 -12.45 -1.42 5.80
N LEU A 112 -11.28 -1.74 6.34
CA LEU A 112 -10.01 -1.69 5.60
C LEU A 112 -9.98 -2.60 4.36
N LYS A 113 -10.83 -3.63 4.29
CA LYS A 113 -10.96 -4.50 3.11
C LYS A 113 -11.55 -3.77 1.91
N ASN A 114 -12.38 -2.76 2.16
CA ASN A 114 -13.00 -1.95 1.13
C ASN A 114 -12.21 -0.70 0.74
N ILE A 115 -11.00 -0.56 1.31
CA ILE A 115 -10.08 0.53 0.97
C ILE A 115 -8.90 -0.08 0.24
N LYS A 116 -8.77 0.26 -1.03
CA LYS A 116 -7.75 -0.30 -1.93
C LYS A 116 -6.92 0.81 -2.55
N ALA A 117 -5.64 0.54 -2.77
CA ALA A 117 -4.76 1.39 -3.54
C ALA A 117 -4.42 0.71 -4.87
N LEU A 118 -4.73 1.38 -5.97
CA LEU A 118 -4.36 0.99 -7.32
C LEU A 118 -3.15 1.81 -7.73
N SER A 119 -2.02 1.15 -7.92
CA SER A 119 -0.77 1.80 -8.27
C SER A 119 -0.32 1.38 -9.65
N THR A 120 0.19 2.32 -10.43
CA THR A 120 0.85 2.06 -11.70
C THR A 120 2.28 2.57 -11.65
N ILE A 121 3.21 1.78 -12.16
CA ILE A 121 4.62 2.15 -12.29
C ILE A 121 4.97 2.09 -13.76
N SER A 122 5.59 3.16 -14.27
CA SER A 122 6.07 3.27 -15.64
C SER A 122 7.55 3.62 -15.66
N PHE A 123 8.30 2.89 -16.48
CA PHE A 123 9.73 3.12 -16.68
C PHE A 123 9.92 4.01 -17.92
N GLU A 124 10.15 5.27 -17.68
CA GLU A 124 10.37 6.26 -18.76
C GLU A 124 11.85 6.60 -18.88
N LYS A 125 12.23 7.24 -20.00
CA LYS A 125 13.63 7.66 -20.20
C LYS A 125 14.07 8.62 -19.08
N GLY A 126 15.00 8.15 -18.24
CA GLY A 126 15.61 8.95 -17.18
C GLY A 126 14.75 9.11 -15.91
N LYS A 127 13.58 8.44 -15.82
CA LYS A 127 12.74 8.51 -14.63
C LYS A 127 11.86 7.27 -14.47
N ILE A 128 11.43 7.02 -13.23
CA ILE A 128 10.37 6.09 -12.89
C ILE A 128 9.17 6.92 -12.42
N VAL A 129 8.02 6.69 -13.03
CA VAL A 129 6.77 7.36 -12.64
C VAL A 129 5.89 6.37 -11.90
N MET A 130 5.47 6.73 -10.70
CA MET A 130 4.51 5.97 -9.92
C MET A 130 3.27 6.83 -9.68
N ASN A 131 2.11 6.30 -10.09
CA ASN A 131 0.83 6.91 -9.76
C ASN A 131 0.09 5.98 -8.80
N VAL A 132 -0.51 6.55 -7.78
CA VAL A 132 -1.33 5.83 -6.80
C VAL A 132 -2.71 6.46 -6.78
N GLN A 133 -3.72 5.64 -6.89
CA GLN A 133 -5.12 6.03 -6.83
C GLN A 133 -5.80 5.23 -5.71
N ASP A 134 -6.43 5.93 -4.79
CA ASP A 134 -7.26 5.29 -3.78
C ASP A 134 -8.61 4.89 -4.38
N ILE A 135 -9.00 3.66 -4.14
CA ILE A 135 -10.29 3.09 -4.52
C ILE A 135 -10.98 2.67 -3.24
N THR A 136 -12.06 3.35 -2.89
CA THR A 136 -12.83 3.01 -1.71
C THR A 136 -14.33 3.15 -1.96
N THR A 137 -15.09 2.25 -1.35
CA THR A 137 -16.55 2.34 -1.24
C THR A 137 -16.97 2.74 0.19
N ASP A 138 -16.01 2.87 1.10
CA ASP A 138 -16.25 3.33 2.46
C ASP A 138 -16.50 4.84 2.48
N LYS A 139 -17.66 5.24 3.03
CA LYS A 139 -18.08 6.66 3.05
C LYS A 139 -17.24 7.54 3.95
N VAL A 140 -16.72 6.97 5.05
CA VAL A 140 -15.85 7.70 5.99
C VAL A 140 -14.53 8.01 5.31
N MET A 141 -13.94 7.00 4.65
CA MET A 141 -12.70 7.19 3.90
C MET A 141 -12.88 8.13 2.72
N THR A 142 -13.97 8.01 1.96
CA THR A 142 -14.28 8.96 0.87
C THR A 142 -14.32 10.40 1.38
N SER A 143 -15.04 10.65 2.49
CA SER A 143 -15.09 11.97 3.09
C SER A 143 -13.73 12.46 3.57
N LEU A 144 -12.91 11.58 4.15
CA LEU A 144 -11.55 11.90 4.59
C LEU A 144 -10.67 12.33 3.40
N VAL A 145 -10.68 11.56 2.32
CA VAL A 145 -9.93 11.86 1.09
C VAL A 145 -10.39 13.20 0.49
N GLU A 146 -11.69 13.45 0.43
CA GLU A 146 -12.22 14.72 -0.07
C GLU A 146 -11.72 15.91 0.76
N LYS A 147 -11.69 15.79 2.09
CA LYS A 147 -11.17 16.83 2.98
C LYS A 147 -9.67 17.02 2.82
N GLN A 148 -8.90 15.93 2.67
CA GLN A 148 -7.47 15.99 2.37
C GLN A 148 -7.22 16.74 1.06
N LEU A 149 -7.96 16.41 0.01
CA LEU A 149 -7.87 17.10 -1.28
C LEU A 149 -8.20 18.59 -1.19
N GLN A 150 -9.16 18.97 -0.33
CA GLN A 150 -9.47 20.38 -0.08
C GLN A 150 -8.36 21.12 0.69
N ALA A 151 -7.56 20.39 1.47
CA ALA A 151 -6.45 20.93 2.24
C ALA A 151 -5.13 20.96 1.46
N THR A 152 -5.09 20.38 0.25
CA THR A 152 -3.91 20.32 -0.61
C THR A 152 -4.13 21.06 -1.92
N ASN A 153 -3.04 21.50 -2.53
CA ASN A 153 -3.02 22.15 -3.84
C ASN A 153 -1.86 21.58 -4.70
N PRO A 154 -1.86 21.81 -5.99
CA PRO A 154 -0.71 21.48 -6.82
C PRO A 154 0.57 22.16 -6.33
N VAL A 155 1.66 21.41 -6.22
CA VAL A 155 2.99 21.93 -5.86
C VAL A 155 3.42 22.93 -6.91
N LYS A 156 3.86 24.12 -6.48
CA LYS A 156 4.33 25.20 -7.37
C LYS A 156 5.80 25.08 -7.71
N GLY A 157 6.55 24.30 -6.95
CA GLY A 157 8.00 24.15 -7.09
C GLY A 157 8.79 25.33 -6.53
N THR A 158 8.24 26.05 -5.55
CA THR A 158 8.82 27.27 -4.99
C THR A 158 10.26 27.09 -4.53
N TYR A 159 10.61 25.91 -4.04
CA TYR A 159 11.93 25.63 -3.46
C TYR A 159 12.85 24.81 -4.36
N LEU A 160 12.43 24.48 -5.59
CA LEU A 160 13.21 23.62 -6.50
C LEU A 160 14.61 24.19 -6.78
N ASP A 161 14.72 25.51 -6.99
CA ASP A 161 15.97 26.17 -7.30
C ASP A 161 16.93 26.30 -6.08
N THR A 162 16.45 25.96 -4.89
CA THR A 162 17.27 26.00 -3.67
C THR A 162 18.08 24.73 -3.43
N PHE A 163 17.74 23.64 -4.13
CA PHE A 163 18.41 22.35 -3.96
C PHE A 163 19.69 22.27 -4.79
N PRO A 164 20.78 21.75 -4.22
CA PRO A 164 22.01 21.47 -4.95
C PRO A 164 21.79 20.48 -6.10
N ALA A 165 22.58 20.59 -7.17
CA ALA A 165 22.47 19.70 -8.33
C ALA A 165 22.70 18.20 -8.03
N ASN A 166 23.34 17.88 -6.91
CA ASN A 166 23.57 16.52 -6.43
C ASN A 166 22.54 16.03 -5.38
N THR A 167 21.39 16.71 -5.26
CA THR A 167 20.31 16.28 -4.39
C THR A 167 19.81 14.92 -4.85
N PHE A 168 19.90 13.93 -3.95
CA PHE A 168 19.47 12.56 -4.22
C PHE A 168 17.96 12.39 -4.09
N PHE A 169 17.36 13.07 -3.12
CA PHE A 169 15.94 12.98 -2.83
C PHE A 169 15.41 14.30 -2.28
N TRP A 170 14.24 14.68 -2.72
CA TRP A 170 13.47 15.73 -2.07
C TRP A 170 11.97 15.39 -2.10
N MET A 171 11.22 15.95 -1.18
CA MET A 171 9.78 15.85 -1.12
C MET A 171 9.18 17.22 -0.85
N SER A 172 8.11 17.54 -1.53
CA SER A 172 7.37 18.79 -1.35
C SER A 172 5.88 18.51 -1.41
N GLY A 173 5.14 19.30 -0.64
CA GLY A 173 3.68 19.33 -0.67
C GLY A 173 3.21 20.78 -0.73
N ASN A 174 2.02 21.04 -1.25
CA ASN A 174 1.37 22.33 -1.16
C ASN A 174 0.10 22.17 -0.33
N VAL A 175 0.10 22.76 0.86
CA VAL A 175 -0.94 22.54 1.85
C VAL A 175 -1.49 23.83 2.44
N ASP A 176 -2.76 23.81 2.83
CA ASP A 176 -3.38 24.78 3.69
C ASP A 176 -3.34 24.23 5.13
N GLY A 177 -2.40 24.75 5.92
CA GLY A 177 -2.17 24.24 7.27
C GLY A 177 -3.37 24.39 8.19
N ASN A 178 -4.19 25.43 8.06
CA ASN A 178 -5.41 25.55 8.86
C ASN A 178 -6.38 24.38 8.59
N LYS A 179 -6.56 24.02 7.33
CA LYS A 179 -7.43 22.89 6.96
C LYS A 179 -6.83 21.55 7.42
N ILE A 180 -5.50 21.39 7.34
CA ILE A 180 -4.83 20.20 7.89
C ILE A 180 -5.04 20.12 9.41
N TYR A 181 -4.87 21.22 10.15
CA TYR A 181 -5.09 21.24 11.59
C TYR A 181 -6.55 20.87 11.94
N GLN A 182 -7.52 21.47 11.26
CA GLN A 182 -8.94 21.14 11.44
C GLN A 182 -9.22 19.66 11.17
N LEU A 183 -8.67 19.11 10.09
CA LEU A 183 -8.83 17.70 9.74
C LEU A 183 -8.21 16.75 10.79
N LEU A 184 -7.05 17.08 11.33
CA LEU A 184 -6.42 16.33 12.41
C LEU A 184 -7.24 16.40 13.70
N CYS A 185 -7.85 17.56 14.01
CA CYS A 185 -8.67 17.76 15.18
C CYS A 185 -10.08 17.13 15.07
N GLU A 186 -10.48 16.60 13.92
CA GLU A 186 -11.66 15.72 13.83
C GLU A 186 -11.46 14.41 14.61
N ASN A 187 -10.21 14.00 14.82
CA ASN A 187 -9.88 12.93 15.75
C ASN A 187 -9.64 13.50 17.16
N PRO A 188 -10.56 13.26 18.15
CA PRO A 188 -10.45 13.83 19.48
C PRO A 188 -9.14 13.48 20.20
N THR A 189 -8.61 12.26 19.95
CA THR A 189 -7.35 11.81 20.56
C THR A 189 -6.17 12.62 20.06
N VAL A 190 -6.14 12.92 18.78
CA VAL A 190 -5.08 13.73 18.15
C VAL A 190 -5.19 15.18 18.62
N CYS A 191 -6.39 15.74 18.62
CA CYS A 191 -6.64 17.11 19.07
C CYS A 191 -6.23 17.29 20.53
N GLN A 192 -6.61 16.36 21.40
CA GLN A 192 -6.24 16.39 22.81
C GLN A 192 -4.71 16.30 23.03
N GLN A 193 -3.96 15.61 22.17
CA GLN A 193 -2.51 15.60 22.23
C GLN A 193 -1.90 16.99 21.95
N PHE A 194 -2.47 17.73 21.02
CA PHE A 194 -2.05 19.10 20.75
C PHE A 194 -2.35 20.04 21.94
N GLU A 195 -3.54 19.89 22.54
CA GLU A 195 -3.97 20.73 23.69
C GLU A 195 -3.24 20.36 24.98
N SER A 196 -2.89 19.08 25.18
CA SER A 196 -2.26 18.57 26.41
C SER A 196 -0.73 18.69 26.42
N SER A 197 -0.14 19.34 25.44
CA SER A 197 1.30 19.53 25.36
C SER A 197 1.83 20.26 26.61
N ILE A 198 2.82 19.68 27.26
CA ILE A 198 3.48 20.26 28.46
C ILE A 198 4.13 21.63 28.15
N MET A 199 4.49 21.82 26.87
CA MET A 199 4.98 23.12 26.40
C MET A 199 3.81 23.95 25.87
N PRO A 200 3.76 25.27 26.15
CA PRO A 200 2.73 26.16 25.64
C PRO A 200 2.96 26.42 24.14
N ILE A 201 2.72 25.38 23.33
CA ILE A 201 2.86 25.45 21.87
C ILE A 201 1.48 25.68 21.29
N ASP A 202 1.32 26.79 20.58
CA ASP A 202 0.12 27.08 19.80
C ASP A 202 0.19 26.36 18.45
N PHE A 203 -0.26 25.10 18.43
CA PHE A 203 -0.26 24.29 17.22
C PHE A 203 -1.16 24.88 16.14
N GLU A 204 -2.29 25.50 16.49
CA GLU A 204 -3.16 26.14 15.53
C GLU A 204 -2.45 27.28 14.80
N ALA A 205 -1.72 28.12 15.52
CA ALA A 205 -0.93 29.19 14.93
C ALA A 205 0.23 28.64 14.05
N ILE A 206 0.89 27.56 14.50
CA ILE A 206 1.96 26.92 13.72
C ILE A 206 1.40 26.39 12.41
N PHE A 207 0.35 25.57 12.44
CA PHE A 207 -0.29 25.07 11.24
C PHE A 207 -0.83 26.20 10.36
N GLY A 208 -1.46 27.22 10.98
CA GLY A 208 -1.97 28.38 10.26
C GLY A 208 -0.94 29.23 9.53
N SER A 209 0.34 29.10 9.92
CA SER A 209 1.46 29.75 9.23
C SER A 209 1.88 29.02 7.94
N ILE A 210 1.50 27.75 7.78
CA ILE A 210 1.83 26.93 6.63
C ILE A 210 0.82 27.22 5.51
N LYS A 211 1.28 27.89 4.47
CA LYS A 211 0.46 28.23 3.28
C LYS A 211 1.29 28.07 2.01
N GLY A 212 0.99 27.07 1.23
CA GLY A 212 1.68 26.80 -0.02
C GLY A 212 2.67 25.66 0.05
N ASP A 213 3.76 25.76 -0.72
CA ASP A 213 4.79 24.72 -0.78
C ASP A 213 5.57 24.62 0.54
N VAL A 214 5.79 23.39 0.97
CA VAL A 214 6.60 23.00 2.13
C VAL A 214 7.57 21.90 1.75
#